data_11c07069842656cafb7395593f05e620
#
_entry.id   11c07069842656cafb7395593f05e620
#
_cell.length_a   1.000
_cell.length_b   1.000
_cell.length_c   1.000
_cell.angle_alpha   90.00
_cell.angle_beta   90.00
_cell.angle_gamma   90.00
#
_symmetry.space_group_name_H-M   'P 1'
#
loop_
_entity.id
_entity.type
_entity.pdbx_description
1 polymer ?
#
loop_
_entity_poly.entity_id
_entity_poly.type
_entity_poly.pdbx_seq_one_letter_code
_entity_poly.pdbx_strand_id
1 'polypeptide(L)'
;MVNETSQSEPESSSHLDSLESQVERYQQVIEAMPAGVILLDSQGVVREANPEAHRILEIPLVGQKWFHLIQVVFDPKEDDGHEVSLRNGRKVRLAISASSTGQLILITDLTETRLLQSRVSDLQRLSSLGRMVASLAHQVRTPLSSAMLYASNLAAPNLPQATRERFQVKLVDRLHDLEKQVNDMLLFAKGGDNKVIKPFTIGDLVAEYQPMVETTLKSNQIDYCLEVEQEQTPLLGNVNALASALSNLVLNAVQIAGKGSQVDVFFRPVNNELKISVQDSGPGIPKELQQKIMEPFFTTRSQGTGLGLAVVQMVCRAHEGRLELISEENDGACFTMCLPLAKTPSDQEVTDEGHN
;
A
#
# COMPACT_ATOMS: atom_id res chain seq x y z
N MET A 1 -71.97 52.70 -18.81
CA MET A 1 -71.97 51.33 -18.30
C MET A 1 -71.14 50.54 -19.24
N VAL A 2 -69.92 50.34 -18.92
CA VAL A 2 -68.97 49.57 -19.73
C VAL A 2 -68.28 48.56 -18.80
N ASN A 3 -68.42 47.33 -19.15
CA ASN A 3 -67.86 46.21 -18.50
C ASN A 3 -66.32 46.24 -18.57
N GLU A 4 -65.66 46.24 -17.43
CA GLU A 4 -64.29 45.74 -17.25
C GLU A 4 -64.37 44.35 -16.67
N THR A 5 -64.12 43.36 -17.46
CA THR A 5 -63.92 41.97 -17.01
C THR A 5 -62.53 41.52 -17.40
N SER A 6 -61.66 41.42 -16.37
CA SER A 6 -60.57 40.49 -16.11
C SER A 6 -59.93 39.83 -17.33
N GLN A 7 -58.70 40.26 -17.63
CA GLN A 7 -57.64 39.52 -18.28
C GLN A 7 -56.51 39.34 -17.27
N SER A 8 -56.47 38.22 -16.57
CA SER A 8 -55.31 37.86 -15.71
C SER A 8 -55.18 36.33 -15.49
N GLU A 9 -55.25 35.53 -16.55
CA GLU A 9 -55.05 34.06 -16.42
C GLU A 9 -54.15 33.33 -17.45
N PRO A 10 -53.36 33.93 -18.36
CA PRO A 10 -52.45 33.13 -19.18
C PRO A 10 -51.00 33.05 -18.68
N GLU A 11 -50.53 33.96 -17.79
CA GLU A 11 -49.09 33.96 -17.39
C GLU A 11 -48.74 32.92 -16.32
N SER A 12 -49.64 32.51 -15.47
CA SER A 12 -49.38 31.51 -14.43
C SER A 12 -49.30 30.08 -14.99
N SER A 13 -50.05 29.75 -16.06
CA SER A 13 -50.03 28.44 -16.71
C SER A 13 -48.72 28.20 -17.47
N SER A 14 -48.21 29.19 -18.21
CA SER A 14 -46.96 29.07 -18.93
C SER A 14 -45.73 28.96 -18.02
N HIS A 15 -45.79 29.53 -16.82
CA HIS A 15 -44.72 29.45 -15.83
C HIS A 15 -44.72 28.10 -15.11
N LEU A 16 -45.90 27.52 -14.84
CA LEU A 16 -46.03 26.15 -14.32
C LEU A 16 -45.53 25.11 -15.30
N ASP A 17 -45.90 25.17 -16.58
CA ASP A 17 -45.45 24.30 -17.64
C ASP A 17 -43.91 24.35 -17.81
N SER A 18 -43.31 25.54 -17.67
CA SER A 18 -41.87 25.75 -17.70
C SER A 18 -41.15 25.09 -16.50
N LEU A 19 -41.72 25.20 -15.30
CA LEU A 19 -41.18 24.59 -14.09
C LEU A 19 -41.30 23.07 -14.12
N GLU A 20 -42.40 22.52 -14.57
CA GLU A 20 -42.60 21.08 -14.73
C GLU A 20 -41.57 20.50 -15.73
N SER A 21 -41.38 21.16 -16.87
CA SER A 21 -40.41 20.77 -17.86
C SER A 21 -38.95 20.81 -17.32
N GLN A 22 -38.62 21.76 -16.45
CA GLN A 22 -37.31 21.82 -15.79
C GLN A 22 -37.14 20.70 -14.77
N VAL A 23 -38.16 20.41 -13.97
CA VAL A 23 -38.13 19.31 -12.98
C VAL A 23 -37.97 17.98 -13.68
N GLU A 24 -38.76 17.70 -14.74
CA GLU A 24 -38.58 16.47 -15.55
C GLU A 24 -37.18 16.33 -16.11
N ARG A 25 -36.59 17.42 -16.61
CA ARG A 25 -35.24 17.42 -17.14
C ARG A 25 -34.21 17.09 -16.07
N TYR A 26 -34.32 17.63 -14.85
CA TYR A 26 -33.40 17.30 -13.77
C TYR A 26 -33.58 15.87 -13.29
N GLN A 27 -34.80 15.35 -13.24
CA GLN A 27 -35.08 13.97 -12.92
C GLN A 27 -34.41 13.02 -13.94
N GLN A 28 -34.56 13.29 -15.24
CA GLN A 28 -33.89 12.51 -16.28
C GLN A 28 -32.38 12.52 -16.16
N VAL A 29 -31.78 13.65 -15.77
CA VAL A 29 -30.32 13.75 -15.54
C VAL A 29 -29.90 12.87 -14.36
N ILE A 30 -30.63 12.92 -13.24
CA ILE A 30 -30.33 12.12 -12.05
C ILE A 30 -30.52 10.62 -12.34
N GLU A 31 -31.55 10.24 -13.07
CA GLU A 31 -31.81 8.85 -13.46
C GLU A 31 -30.73 8.29 -14.40
N ALA A 32 -30.19 9.13 -15.29
CA ALA A 32 -29.14 8.74 -16.23
C ALA A 32 -27.72 8.79 -15.66
N MET A 33 -27.56 9.26 -14.43
CA MET A 33 -26.23 9.35 -13.81
C MET A 33 -25.61 7.98 -13.57
N PRO A 34 -24.31 7.75 -13.98
CA PRO A 34 -23.60 6.49 -13.75
C PRO A 34 -23.07 6.39 -12.31
N ALA A 35 -23.74 7.02 -11.36
CA ALA A 35 -23.43 7.02 -9.94
C ALA A 35 -24.71 6.92 -9.14
N GLY A 36 -24.68 6.21 -8.04
CA GLY A 36 -25.81 6.15 -7.10
C GLY A 36 -25.99 7.50 -6.42
N VAL A 37 -27.17 8.05 -6.52
CA VAL A 37 -27.58 9.32 -5.87
C VAL A 37 -28.66 9.00 -4.85
N ILE A 38 -28.44 9.40 -3.60
CA ILE A 38 -29.38 9.19 -2.49
C ILE A 38 -29.60 10.54 -1.78
N LEU A 39 -30.83 10.92 -1.60
CA LEU A 39 -31.24 12.11 -0.85
C LEU A 39 -31.80 11.71 0.51
N LEU A 40 -31.20 12.21 1.57
CA LEU A 40 -31.64 12.04 2.95
C LEU A 40 -32.33 13.30 3.45
N ASP A 41 -33.34 13.13 4.29
CA ASP A 41 -33.90 14.23 5.07
C ASP A 41 -33.04 14.57 6.30
N SER A 42 -33.48 15.58 7.07
CA SER A 42 -32.82 16.02 8.31
C SER A 42 -32.76 14.94 9.42
N GLN A 43 -33.55 13.88 9.28
CA GLN A 43 -33.56 12.73 10.23
C GLN A 43 -32.77 11.54 9.72
N GLY A 44 -32.08 11.67 8.58
CA GLY A 44 -31.29 10.60 7.95
C GLY A 44 -32.14 9.51 7.31
N VAL A 45 -33.41 9.79 6.94
CA VAL A 45 -34.25 8.85 6.20
C VAL A 45 -34.10 9.10 4.71
N VAL A 46 -33.93 8.04 3.94
CA VAL A 46 -33.84 8.09 2.47
C VAL A 46 -35.18 8.55 1.89
N ARG A 47 -35.20 9.70 1.23
CA ARG A 47 -36.36 10.25 0.54
C ARG A 47 -36.41 9.87 -0.91
N GLU A 48 -35.28 9.95 -1.57
CA GLU A 48 -35.14 9.62 -2.99
C GLU A 48 -33.84 8.85 -3.23
N ALA A 49 -33.86 7.97 -4.23
CA ALA A 49 -32.71 7.24 -4.71
C ALA A 49 -32.86 6.96 -6.21
N ASN A 50 -31.81 7.20 -6.99
CA ASN A 50 -31.85 6.91 -8.41
C ASN A 50 -31.70 5.38 -8.70
N PRO A 51 -31.97 4.91 -9.93
CA PRO A 51 -31.85 3.51 -10.29
C PRO A 51 -30.48 2.92 -10.04
N GLU A 52 -29.41 3.72 -10.23
CA GLU A 52 -28.03 3.28 -10.03
C GLU A 52 -27.71 3.02 -8.54
N ALA A 53 -28.25 3.80 -7.61
CA ALA A 53 -28.12 3.53 -6.19
C ALA A 53 -28.74 2.19 -5.80
N HIS A 54 -29.91 1.86 -6.36
CA HIS A 54 -30.55 0.56 -6.16
C HIS A 54 -29.74 -0.58 -6.77
N ARG A 55 -29.11 -0.36 -7.94
CA ARG A 55 -28.28 -1.36 -8.62
C ARG A 55 -26.98 -1.64 -7.84
N ILE A 56 -26.38 -0.61 -7.23
CA ILE A 56 -25.13 -0.75 -6.48
C ILE A 56 -25.39 -1.43 -5.13
N LEU A 57 -26.42 -1.00 -4.39
CA LEU A 57 -26.67 -1.45 -3.01
C LEU A 57 -27.55 -2.71 -2.94
N GLU A 58 -28.28 -3.05 -4.02
CA GLU A 58 -29.11 -4.26 -4.19
C GLU A 58 -30.19 -4.47 -3.12
N ILE A 59 -30.66 -3.38 -2.50
CA ILE A 59 -31.72 -3.41 -1.47
C ILE A 59 -32.73 -2.28 -1.70
N PRO A 60 -33.96 -2.36 -1.13
CA PRO A 60 -34.88 -1.22 -1.07
C PRO A 60 -34.28 -0.12 -0.21
N LEU A 61 -34.29 1.13 -0.71
CA LEU A 61 -33.63 2.26 -0.05
C LEU A 61 -34.66 3.24 0.53
N VAL A 62 -35.67 3.64 -0.24
CA VAL A 62 -36.61 4.70 0.11
C VAL A 62 -37.40 4.38 1.37
N GLY A 63 -37.47 5.34 2.28
CA GLY A 63 -38.16 5.22 3.57
C GLY A 63 -37.34 4.58 4.70
N GLN A 64 -36.13 4.09 4.40
CA GLN A 64 -35.25 3.49 5.41
C GLN A 64 -34.28 4.52 5.99
N LYS A 65 -33.85 4.31 7.24
CA LYS A 65 -32.78 5.11 7.85
C LYS A 65 -31.42 4.72 7.27
N TRP A 66 -30.66 5.70 6.81
CA TRP A 66 -29.32 5.48 6.24
C TRP A 66 -28.39 4.73 7.19
N PHE A 67 -28.43 5.07 8.48
CA PHE A 67 -27.64 4.37 9.50
C PHE A 67 -27.89 2.84 9.53
N HIS A 68 -29.14 2.43 9.30
CA HIS A 68 -29.50 1.00 9.24
C HIS A 68 -28.96 0.34 7.96
N LEU A 69 -29.06 1.06 6.83
CA LEU A 69 -28.54 0.59 5.55
C LEU A 69 -27.03 0.37 5.59
N ILE A 70 -26.29 1.28 6.24
CA ILE A 70 -24.85 1.13 6.42
C ILE A 70 -24.51 -0.22 7.08
N GLN A 71 -25.21 -0.58 8.16
CA GLN A 71 -24.92 -1.83 8.89
C GLN A 71 -25.24 -3.10 8.10
N VAL A 72 -26.20 -3.03 7.17
CA VAL A 72 -26.67 -4.18 6.39
C VAL A 72 -25.85 -4.38 5.11
N VAL A 73 -25.50 -3.27 4.43
CA VAL A 73 -24.94 -3.31 3.07
C VAL A 73 -23.42 -3.21 3.07
N PHE A 74 -22.89 -2.41 3.98
CA PHE A 74 -21.45 -2.16 4.00
C PHE A 74 -20.72 -3.22 4.84
N ASP A 75 -19.54 -3.59 4.38
CA ASP A 75 -18.59 -4.48 5.03
C ASP A 75 -17.22 -3.81 4.97
N PRO A 76 -17.02 -2.71 5.75
CA PRO A 76 -15.78 -1.96 5.73
C PRO A 76 -14.62 -2.89 6.04
N LYS A 77 -13.65 -2.94 5.13
CA LYS A 77 -12.42 -3.70 5.30
C LYS A 77 -11.30 -2.76 5.69
N GLU A 78 -10.34 -3.29 6.41
CA GLU A 78 -9.19 -2.52 6.88
C GLU A 78 -8.33 -1.95 5.75
N ASP A 79 -8.45 -2.52 4.53
CA ASP A 79 -7.74 -2.12 3.32
C ASP A 79 -8.53 -1.17 2.39
N ASP A 80 -9.71 -0.70 2.81
CA ASP A 80 -10.59 0.10 1.95
C ASP A 80 -10.07 1.56 1.75
N GLY A 81 -9.23 2.10 2.64
CA GLY A 81 -8.71 3.47 2.52
C GLY A 81 -9.82 4.53 2.45
N HIS A 82 -9.95 5.23 1.31
CA HIS A 82 -11.02 6.18 1.03
C HIS A 82 -12.24 5.56 0.32
N GLU A 83 -12.24 4.26 0.14
CA GLU A 83 -13.29 3.47 -0.47
C GLU A 83 -13.93 2.61 0.61
N VAL A 84 -15.07 2.02 0.32
CA VAL A 84 -15.75 1.12 1.25
C VAL A 84 -16.18 -0.13 0.51
N SER A 85 -15.89 -1.29 1.08
CA SER A 85 -16.35 -2.57 0.56
C SER A 85 -17.82 -2.78 0.91
N LEU A 86 -18.58 -3.32 -0.03
CA LEU A 86 -19.95 -3.78 0.21
C LEU A 86 -19.94 -5.30 0.40
N ARG A 87 -20.95 -5.81 1.11
CA ARG A 87 -21.13 -7.27 1.33
C ARG A 87 -21.33 -8.07 0.05
N ASN A 88 -21.82 -7.43 -1.02
CA ASN A 88 -21.93 -8.05 -2.35
C ASN A 88 -20.58 -8.09 -3.13
N GLY A 89 -19.48 -7.67 -2.49
CA GLY A 89 -18.13 -7.68 -3.07
C GLY A 89 -17.77 -6.48 -3.92
N ARG A 90 -18.66 -5.50 -4.07
CA ARG A 90 -18.35 -4.24 -4.77
C ARG A 90 -17.48 -3.33 -3.90
N LYS A 91 -16.63 -2.53 -4.54
CA LYS A 91 -15.90 -1.43 -3.91
C LYS A 91 -16.48 -0.11 -4.38
N VAL A 92 -16.89 0.71 -3.43
CA VAL A 92 -17.55 1.98 -3.72
C VAL A 92 -16.84 3.14 -3.03
N ARG A 93 -16.94 4.33 -3.62
CA ARG A 93 -16.56 5.58 -2.98
C ARG A 93 -17.82 6.34 -2.60
N LEU A 94 -17.85 6.84 -1.38
CA LEU A 94 -18.91 7.67 -0.85
C LEU A 94 -18.46 9.13 -0.82
N ALA A 95 -19.33 10.03 -1.30
CA ALA A 95 -19.19 11.46 -1.09
C ALA A 95 -20.49 11.97 -0.48
N ILE A 96 -20.39 12.69 0.64
CA ILE A 96 -21.55 13.23 1.37
C ILE A 96 -21.48 14.74 1.29
N SER A 97 -22.56 15.36 0.87
CA SER A 97 -22.71 16.81 0.78
C SER A 97 -23.97 17.27 1.52
N ALA A 98 -23.86 18.38 2.26
CA ALA A 98 -25.03 19.00 2.88
C ALA A 98 -25.93 19.61 1.81
N SER A 99 -27.24 19.44 1.98
CA SER A 99 -28.30 20.06 1.19
C SER A 99 -29.19 20.92 2.09
N SER A 100 -29.93 21.84 1.52
CA SER A 100 -30.90 22.69 2.26
C SER A 100 -31.97 21.89 2.99
N THR A 101 -32.27 20.68 2.54
CA THR A 101 -33.34 19.81 3.10
C THR A 101 -32.78 18.55 3.80
N GLY A 102 -31.44 18.37 3.86
CA GLY A 102 -30.85 17.19 4.44
C GLY A 102 -29.44 16.92 3.90
N GLN A 103 -29.16 15.70 3.46
CA GLN A 103 -27.86 15.29 2.93
C GLN A 103 -28.02 14.60 1.57
N LEU A 104 -27.08 14.89 0.67
CA LEU A 104 -26.91 14.18 -0.59
C LEU A 104 -25.75 13.22 -0.47
N ILE A 105 -25.98 11.95 -0.77
CA ILE A 105 -24.95 10.91 -0.84
C ILE A 105 -24.76 10.52 -2.29
N LEU A 106 -23.52 10.59 -2.74
CA LEU A 106 -23.09 10.10 -4.04
C LEU A 106 -22.29 8.82 -3.84
N ILE A 107 -22.66 7.76 -4.57
CA ILE A 107 -22.00 6.43 -4.51
C ILE A 107 -21.42 6.13 -5.89
N THR A 108 -20.10 6.03 -5.98
CA THR A 108 -19.42 5.65 -7.23
C THR A 108 -18.92 4.22 -7.12
N ASP A 109 -19.36 3.35 -8.03
CA ASP A 109 -18.85 1.97 -8.14
C ASP A 109 -17.46 1.99 -8.80
N LEU A 110 -16.45 1.52 -8.07
CA LEU A 110 -15.06 1.46 -8.52
C LEU A 110 -14.59 0.03 -8.75
N THR A 111 -15.47 -0.96 -8.64
CA THR A 111 -15.13 -2.39 -8.69
C THR A 111 -14.38 -2.77 -9.96
N GLU A 112 -14.94 -2.41 -11.13
CA GLU A 112 -14.31 -2.71 -12.41
C GLU A 112 -12.98 -1.97 -12.60
N THR A 113 -12.94 -0.70 -12.21
CA THR A 113 -11.72 0.12 -12.29
C THR A 113 -10.60 -0.50 -11.46
N ARG A 114 -10.89 -0.96 -10.25
CA ARG A 114 -9.92 -1.62 -9.37
C ARG A 114 -9.46 -2.97 -9.90
N LEU A 115 -10.38 -3.75 -10.43
CA LEU A 115 -10.04 -5.03 -11.08
C LEU A 115 -9.14 -4.83 -12.30
N LEU A 116 -9.42 -3.84 -13.14
CA LEU A 116 -8.58 -3.52 -14.29
C LEU A 116 -7.20 -3.00 -13.85
N GLN A 117 -7.13 -2.12 -12.85
CA GLN A 117 -5.86 -1.64 -12.31
C GLN A 117 -5.01 -2.79 -11.75
N SER A 118 -5.62 -3.72 -11.01
CA SER A 118 -4.92 -4.91 -10.51
C SER A 118 -4.38 -5.75 -11.66
N ARG A 119 -5.21 -6.08 -12.66
CA ARG A 119 -4.79 -6.86 -13.85
C ARG A 119 -3.65 -6.20 -14.62
N VAL A 120 -3.73 -4.88 -14.84
CA VAL A 120 -2.65 -4.13 -15.51
C VAL A 120 -1.36 -4.21 -14.70
N SER A 121 -1.44 -4.04 -13.39
CA SER A 121 -0.26 -4.18 -12.50
C SER A 121 0.34 -5.57 -12.58
N ASP A 122 -0.47 -6.63 -12.56
CA ASP A 122 -0.03 -8.02 -12.67
C ASP A 122 0.63 -8.30 -14.03
N LEU A 123 0.02 -7.82 -15.12
CA LEU A 123 0.58 -7.95 -16.47
C LEU A 123 1.91 -7.20 -16.62
N GLN A 124 2.04 -6.01 -16.05
CA GLN A 124 3.29 -5.25 -16.04
C GLN A 124 4.40 -5.98 -15.29
N ARG A 125 4.07 -6.61 -14.12
CA ARG A 125 5.01 -7.44 -13.36
C ARG A 125 5.45 -8.66 -14.15
N LEU A 126 4.50 -9.42 -14.71
CA LEU A 126 4.79 -10.58 -15.54
C LEU A 126 5.60 -10.23 -16.78
N SER A 127 5.30 -9.11 -17.44
CA SER A 127 6.08 -8.62 -18.58
C SER A 127 7.50 -8.25 -18.18
N SER A 128 7.67 -7.59 -17.03
CA SER A 128 9.01 -7.28 -16.49
C SER A 128 9.79 -8.53 -16.13
N LEU A 129 9.13 -9.51 -15.50
CA LEU A 129 9.72 -10.82 -15.20
C LEU A 129 10.10 -11.57 -16.48
N GLY A 130 9.21 -11.59 -17.50
CA GLY A 130 9.43 -12.25 -18.78
C GLY A 130 10.64 -11.68 -19.54
N ARG A 131 10.81 -10.37 -19.57
CA ARG A 131 11.97 -9.72 -20.21
C ARG A 131 13.30 -10.06 -19.55
N MET A 132 13.30 -10.48 -18.30
CA MET A 132 14.49 -10.71 -17.48
C MET A 132 14.76 -12.16 -17.13
N VAL A 133 13.99 -13.11 -17.66
CA VAL A 133 14.19 -14.56 -17.41
C VAL A 133 15.63 -14.98 -17.65
N ALA A 134 16.28 -14.46 -18.70
CA ALA A 134 17.68 -14.78 -19.00
C ALA A 134 18.63 -14.27 -17.90
N SER A 135 18.41 -13.05 -17.40
CA SER A 135 19.20 -12.47 -16.30
C SER A 135 18.97 -13.24 -15.00
N LEU A 136 17.72 -13.59 -14.68
CA LEU A 136 17.36 -14.37 -13.50
C LEU A 136 18.02 -15.76 -13.52
N ALA A 137 17.97 -16.43 -14.69
CA ALA A 137 18.65 -17.72 -14.87
C ALA A 137 20.16 -17.61 -14.63
N HIS A 138 20.79 -16.52 -15.08
CA HIS A 138 22.20 -16.27 -14.83
C HIS A 138 22.49 -16.00 -13.35
N GLN A 139 21.65 -15.21 -12.69
CA GLN A 139 21.78 -14.88 -11.26
C GLN A 139 21.63 -16.11 -10.36
N VAL A 140 20.71 -17.03 -10.68
CA VAL A 140 20.55 -18.30 -9.94
C VAL A 140 21.71 -19.25 -10.24
N ARG A 141 22.20 -19.30 -11.48
CA ARG A 141 23.30 -20.22 -11.88
C ARG A 141 24.58 -19.91 -11.13
N THR A 142 24.94 -18.66 -10.91
CA THR A 142 26.20 -18.26 -10.28
C THR A 142 26.36 -18.78 -8.84
N PRO A 143 25.42 -18.50 -7.88
CA PRO A 143 25.54 -19.05 -6.53
C PRO A 143 25.38 -20.58 -6.52
N LEU A 144 24.53 -21.16 -7.39
CA LEU A 144 24.39 -22.61 -7.53
C LEU A 144 25.71 -23.27 -7.95
N SER A 145 26.38 -22.74 -8.99
CA SER A 145 27.68 -23.26 -9.43
C SER A 145 28.74 -23.15 -8.33
N SER A 146 28.70 -22.04 -7.56
CA SER A 146 29.62 -21.88 -6.42
C SER A 146 29.31 -22.89 -5.30
N ALA A 147 28.05 -23.13 -4.99
CA ALA A 147 27.62 -24.13 -4.01
C ALA A 147 28.06 -25.55 -4.44
N MET A 148 27.84 -25.89 -5.72
CA MET A 148 28.29 -27.17 -6.28
C MET A 148 29.82 -27.36 -6.20
N LEU A 149 30.59 -26.29 -6.45
CA LEU A 149 32.04 -26.31 -6.33
C LEU A 149 32.49 -26.58 -4.88
N TYR A 150 31.90 -25.90 -3.90
CA TYR A 150 32.19 -26.14 -2.49
C TYR A 150 31.79 -27.57 -2.08
N ALA A 151 30.62 -28.05 -2.50
CA ALA A 151 30.19 -29.42 -2.24
C ALA A 151 31.15 -30.45 -2.84
N SER A 152 31.60 -30.26 -4.09
CA SER A 152 32.57 -31.13 -4.75
C SER A 152 33.92 -31.13 -4.03
N ASN A 153 34.40 -29.98 -3.59
CA ASN A 153 35.65 -29.89 -2.82
C ASN A 153 35.55 -30.55 -1.45
N LEU A 154 34.40 -30.55 -0.81
CA LEU A 154 34.15 -31.24 0.47
C LEU A 154 34.27 -32.77 0.35
N ALA A 155 34.10 -33.34 -0.84
CA ALA A 155 34.23 -34.75 -1.10
C ALA A 155 35.70 -35.21 -1.16
N ALA A 156 36.69 -34.31 -1.17
CA ALA A 156 38.10 -34.66 -1.20
C ALA A 156 38.54 -35.40 0.08
N PRO A 157 39.16 -36.60 -0.01
CA PRO A 157 39.42 -37.45 1.15
C PRO A 157 40.42 -36.84 2.14
N ASN A 158 41.37 -36.01 1.66
CA ASN A 158 42.45 -35.47 2.48
C ASN A 158 42.30 -33.96 2.75
N LEU A 159 41.09 -33.47 2.83
CA LEU A 159 40.84 -32.05 3.09
C LEU A 159 41.13 -31.71 4.55
N PRO A 160 42.00 -30.72 4.85
CA PRO A 160 42.28 -30.27 6.21
C PRO A 160 40.99 -29.81 6.90
N GLN A 161 40.83 -30.08 8.21
CA GLN A 161 39.62 -29.80 8.96
C GLN A 161 39.21 -28.32 8.86
N ALA A 162 40.14 -27.39 9.04
CA ALA A 162 39.88 -25.96 8.92
C ALA A 162 39.36 -25.52 7.52
N THR A 163 39.86 -26.20 6.47
CA THR A 163 39.41 -25.96 5.08
C THR A 163 38.01 -26.55 4.86
N ARG A 164 37.74 -27.73 5.46
CA ARG A 164 36.42 -28.36 5.43
C ARG A 164 35.34 -27.47 6.07
N GLU A 165 35.61 -26.98 7.27
CA GLU A 165 34.71 -26.06 7.98
C GLU A 165 34.46 -24.78 7.19
N ARG A 166 35.50 -24.18 6.61
CA ARG A 166 35.39 -23.01 5.77
C ARG A 166 34.55 -23.26 4.51
N PHE A 167 34.67 -24.43 3.87
CA PHE A 167 33.86 -24.77 2.69
C PHE A 167 32.42 -25.08 3.06
N GLN A 168 32.15 -25.69 4.23
CA GLN A 168 30.83 -25.91 4.74
C GLN A 168 30.10 -24.58 4.98
N VAL A 169 30.72 -23.62 5.67
CA VAL A 169 30.17 -22.29 5.88
C VAL A 169 29.86 -21.63 4.54
N LYS A 170 30.82 -21.61 3.61
CA LYS A 170 30.58 -20.98 2.30
C LYS A 170 29.50 -21.66 1.46
N LEU A 171 29.32 -22.98 1.59
CA LEU A 171 28.25 -23.70 0.94
C LEU A 171 26.88 -23.27 1.49
N VAL A 172 26.78 -23.25 2.80
CA VAL A 172 25.54 -22.82 3.48
C VAL A 172 25.19 -21.36 3.14
N ASP A 173 26.18 -20.46 3.14
CA ASP A 173 25.99 -19.06 2.74
C ASP A 173 25.42 -18.95 1.31
N ARG A 174 25.98 -19.72 0.34
CA ARG A 174 25.48 -19.70 -1.06
C ARG A 174 24.07 -20.26 -1.19
N LEU A 175 23.70 -21.25 -0.37
CA LEU A 175 22.32 -21.77 -0.35
C LEU A 175 21.34 -20.77 0.24
N HIS A 176 21.70 -20.06 1.30
CA HIS A 176 20.88 -18.97 1.85
C HIS A 176 20.74 -17.81 0.86
N ASP A 177 21.82 -17.45 0.14
CA ASP A 177 21.72 -16.44 -0.93
C ASP A 177 20.71 -16.84 -2.01
N LEU A 178 20.70 -18.11 -2.41
CA LEU A 178 19.75 -18.67 -3.38
C LEU A 178 18.33 -18.64 -2.86
N GLU A 179 18.11 -19.08 -1.62
CA GLU A 179 16.80 -19.07 -0.98
C GLU A 179 16.23 -17.66 -0.92
N LYS A 180 17.05 -16.68 -0.49
CA LYS A 180 16.66 -15.26 -0.48
C LYS A 180 16.28 -14.77 -1.87
N GLN A 181 17.10 -15.07 -2.90
CA GLN A 181 16.83 -14.65 -4.27
C GLN A 181 15.50 -15.21 -4.79
N VAL A 182 15.21 -16.48 -4.53
CA VAL A 182 13.95 -17.12 -4.92
C VAL A 182 12.77 -16.50 -4.19
N ASN A 183 12.91 -16.23 -2.90
CA ASN A 183 11.86 -15.59 -2.10
C ASN A 183 11.58 -14.16 -2.57
N ASP A 184 12.60 -13.36 -2.87
CA ASP A 184 12.45 -12.02 -3.43
C ASP A 184 11.73 -12.04 -4.79
N MET A 185 12.05 -13.02 -5.66
CA MET A 185 11.38 -13.22 -6.95
C MET A 185 9.91 -13.62 -6.76
N LEU A 186 9.62 -14.54 -5.83
CA LEU A 186 8.26 -14.98 -5.53
C LEU A 186 7.42 -13.84 -4.94
N LEU A 187 8.00 -13.05 -4.04
CA LEU A 187 7.34 -11.89 -3.44
C LEU A 187 7.05 -10.84 -4.51
N PHE A 188 8.00 -10.56 -5.40
CA PHE A 188 7.80 -9.67 -6.55
C PHE A 188 6.73 -10.18 -7.51
N ALA A 189 6.73 -11.48 -7.84
CA ALA A 189 5.74 -12.09 -8.75
C ALA A 189 4.32 -12.06 -8.17
N LYS A 190 4.17 -12.31 -6.85
CA LYS A 190 2.87 -12.28 -6.15
C LYS A 190 2.35 -10.87 -5.88
N GLY A 191 3.14 -9.83 -6.14
CA GLY A 191 2.68 -8.46 -6.03
C GLY A 191 2.51 -7.93 -4.60
N GLY A 192 3.15 -8.55 -3.62
CA GLY A 192 2.95 -8.17 -2.22
C GLY A 192 1.55 -8.48 -1.69
N ASP A 193 0.74 -9.21 -2.46
CA ASP A 193 -0.63 -9.59 -2.10
C ASP A 193 -0.60 -10.62 -0.95
N ASN A 194 -0.19 -10.14 0.19
CA ASN A 194 -0.23 -10.89 1.44
C ASN A 194 -1.58 -10.64 2.10
N LYS A 195 -2.54 -11.51 1.82
CA LYS A 195 -3.91 -11.51 2.36
C LYS A 195 -4.01 -11.60 3.89
N VAL A 196 -2.92 -11.56 4.62
CA VAL A 196 -2.89 -11.63 6.08
C VAL A 196 -2.54 -10.25 6.63
N ILE A 197 -3.50 -9.34 6.58
CA ILE A 197 -3.44 -8.08 7.30
C ILE A 197 -3.87 -8.35 8.73
N LYS A 198 -3.00 -8.07 9.70
CA LYS A 198 -3.27 -8.22 11.14
C LYS A 198 -2.78 -6.98 11.88
N PRO A 199 -3.42 -6.62 13.00
CA PRO A 199 -2.86 -5.61 13.87
C PRO A 199 -1.58 -6.14 14.54
N PHE A 200 -0.57 -5.30 14.63
CA PHE A 200 0.71 -5.54 15.32
C PHE A 200 1.27 -4.21 15.81
N THR A 201 2.29 -4.23 16.65
CA THR A 201 2.94 -3.03 17.18
C THR A 201 4.29 -2.79 16.51
N ILE A 202 4.84 -1.58 16.68
CA ILE A 202 6.23 -1.29 16.24
C ILE A 202 7.19 -2.28 16.91
N GLY A 203 6.98 -2.61 18.20
CA GLY A 203 7.80 -3.59 18.92
C GLY A 203 7.77 -4.97 18.28
N ASP A 204 6.60 -5.44 17.80
CA ASP A 204 6.47 -6.72 17.09
C ASP A 204 7.28 -6.72 15.79
N LEU A 205 7.26 -5.60 15.03
CA LEU A 205 8.06 -5.46 13.81
C LEU A 205 9.56 -5.47 14.11
N VAL A 206 9.99 -4.78 15.17
CA VAL A 206 11.39 -4.79 15.60
C VAL A 206 11.83 -6.20 16.01
N ALA A 207 11.03 -6.91 16.78
CA ALA A 207 11.31 -8.28 17.22
C ALA A 207 11.45 -9.26 16.04
N GLU A 208 10.65 -9.06 14.96
CA GLU A 208 10.68 -9.91 13.77
C GLU A 208 11.88 -9.62 12.87
N TYR A 209 12.24 -8.34 12.65
CA TYR A 209 13.30 -7.99 11.69
C TYR A 209 14.71 -8.11 12.30
N GLN A 210 14.91 -7.83 13.59
CA GLN A 210 16.23 -7.74 14.20
C GLN A 210 17.06 -9.04 14.08
N PRO A 211 16.49 -10.23 14.29
CA PRO A 211 17.20 -11.48 14.08
C PRO A 211 17.70 -11.68 12.64
N MET A 212 16.99 -11.13 11.64
CA MET A 212 17.34 -11.30 10.21
C MET A 212 18.63 -10.57 9.84
N VAL A 213 19.02 -9.52 10.58
CA VAL A 213 20.17 -8.67 10.26
C VAL A 213 21.34 -8.84 11.23
N GLU A 214 21.08 -9.36 12.43
CA GLU A 214 22.06 -9.40 13.54
C GLU A 214 23.39 -10.08 13.16
N THR A 215 23.33 -11.25 12.52
CA THR A 215 24.53 -12.01 12.10
C THR A 215 25.36 -11.21 11.10
N THR A 216 24.71 -10.55 10.13
CA THR A 216 25.38 -9.75 9.10
C THR A 216 26.00 -8.48 9.68
N LEU A 217 25.32 -7.82 10.60
CA LEU A 217 25.84 -6.63 11.31
C LEU A 217 27.11 -6.99 12.08
N LYS A 218 27.09 -8.07 12.88
CA LYS A 218 28.23 -8.55 13.67
C LYS A 218 29.41 -8.98 12.79
N SER A 219 29.16 -9.74 11.72
CA SER A 219 30.24 -10.24 10.85
C SER A 219 30.94 -9.13 10.07
N ASN A 220 30.23 -8.05 9.73
CA ASN A 220 30.78 -6.88 9.07
C ASN A 220 31.27 -5.78 10.05
N GLN A 221 31.18 -6.03 11.35
CA GLN A 221 31.63 -5.07 12.38
C GLN A 221 30.96 -3.68 12.21
N ILE A 222 29.65 -3.69 11.91
CA ILE A 222 28.89 -2.45 11.70
C ILE A 222 28.63 -1.78 13.05
N ASP A 223 28.86 -0.48 13.11
CA ASP A 223 28.36 0.36 14.19
C ASP A 223 26.88 0.60 13.96
N TYR A 224 26.06 -0.14 14.71
CA TYR A 224 24.62 -0.21 14.48
C TYR A 224 23.87 0.48 15.61
N CYS A 225 23.07 1.51 15.26
CA CYS A 225 22.17 2.20 16.17
C CYS A 225 20.71 1.89 15.79
N LEU A 226 19.90 1.54 16.79
CA LEU A 226 18.46 1.36 16.66
C LEU A 226 17.74 2.26 17.66
N GLU A 227 16.96 3.19 17.16
CA GLU A 227 16.11 4.07 17.97
C GLU A 227 14.64 3.80 17.64
N VAL A 228 13.86 3.48 18.65
CA VAL A 228 12.44 3.17 18.52
C VAL A 228 11.64 4.11 19.41
N GLU A 229 10.82 4.94 18.79
CA GLU A 229 9.85 5.77 19.49
C GLU A 229 8.50 5.08 19.55
N GLN A 230 7.83 5.11 20.71
CA GLN A 230 6.46 4.62 20.92
C GLN A 230 6.24 3.16 20.43
N GLU A 231 7.02 2.22 20.95
CA GLU A 231 6.99 0.78 20.58
C GLU A 231 5.57 0.15 20.54
N GLN A 232 4.65 0.64 21.36
CA GLN A 232 3.29 0.12 21.46
C GLN A 232 2.32 0.71 20.42
N THR A 233 2.81 1.58 19.53
CA THR A 233 1.96 2.16 18.47
C THR A 233 1.43 1.06 17.56
N PRO A 234 0.09 0.97 17.38
CA PRO A 234 -0.51 -0.05 16.56
C PRO A 234 -0.35 0.25 15.08
N LEU A 235 -0.07 -0.79 14.31
CA LEU A 235 0.01 -0.82 12.86
C LEU A 235 -0.91 -1.91 12.33
N LEU A 236 -1.27 -1.80 11.06
CA LEU A 236 -2.07 -2.78 10.38
C LEU A 236 -1.33 -3.29 9.15
N GLY A 237 -1.16 -4.61 9.02
CA GLY A 237 -0.45 -5.16 7.87
C GLY A 237 0.11 -6.56 8.08
N ASN A 238 1.09 -6.89 7.26
CA ASN A 238 1.85 -8.14 7.35
C ASN A 238 3.24 -7.84 7.93
N VAL A 239 3.42 -8.16 9.22
CA VAL A 239 4.67 -7.93 9.95
C VAL A 239 5.87 -8.61 9.28
N ASN A 240 5.70 -9.84 8.76
CA ASN A 240 6.78 -10.60 8.12
C ASN A 240 7.22 -9.94 6.80
N ALA A 241 6.27 -9.43 6.00
CA ALA A 241 6.59 -8.73 4.76
C ALA A 241 7.33 -7.41 5.03
N LEU A 242 6.89 -6.65 6.05
CA LEU A 242 7.54 -5.41 6.47
C LEU A 242 8.92 -5.68 7.07
N ALA A 243 9.08 -6.70 7.90
CA ALA A 243 10.37 -7.11 8.45
C ALA A 243 11.36 -7.52 7.34
N SER A 244 10.89 -8.28 6.34
CA SER A 244 11.70 -8.63 5.16
C SER A 244 12.10 -7.40 4.34
N ALA A 245 11.18 -6.46 4.12
CA ALA A 245 11.47 -5.21 3.41
C ALA A 245 12.51 -4.36 4.16
N LEU A 246 12.33 -4.20 5.47
CA LEU A 246 13.27 -3.46 6.32
C LEU A 246 14.66 -4.14 6.34
N SER A 247 14.70 -5.48 6.47
CA SER A 247 15.97 -6.23 6.40
C SER A 247 16.68 -6.02 5.06
N ASN A 248 15.95 -5.92 3.95
CA ASN A 248 16.52 -5.59 2.64
C ASN A 248 17.19 -4.20 2.61
N LEU A 249 16.58 -3.19 3.25
CA LEU A 249 17.20 -1.85 3.38
C LEU A 249 18.48 -1.90 4.21
N VAL A 250 18.42 -2.52 5.39
CA VAL A 250 19.59 -2.64 6.30
C VAL A 250 20.72 -3.41 5.65
N LEU A 251 20.42 -4.55 5.02
CA LEU A 251 21.45 -5.35 4.33
C LEU A 251 22.05 -4.61 3.12
N ASN A 252 21.26 -3.80 2.41
CA ASN A 252 21.78 -2.93 1.36
C ASN A 252 22.72 -1.86 1.93
N ALA A 253 22.34 -1.20 3.03
CA ALA A 253 23.16 -0.23 3.73
C ALA A 253 24.51 -0.82 4.15
N VAL A 254 24.50 -1.98 4.83
CA VAL A 254 25.73 -2.71 5.23
C VAL A 254 26.63 -3.02 4.06
N GLN A 255 26.03 -3.48 2.95
CA GLN A 255 26.81 -3.88 1.77
C GLN A 255 27.39 -2.69 1.00
N ILE A 256 26.76 -1.52 1.03
CA ILE A 256 27.23 -0.31 0.34
C ILE A 256 28.23 0.43 1.19
N ALA A 257 27.94 0.63 2.46
CA ALA A 257 28.83 1.34 3.37
C ALA A 257 30.09 0.54 3.70
N GLY A 258 30.03 -0.79 3.70
CA GLY A 258 31.18 -1.67 3.87
C GLY A 258 31.48 -1.99 5.35
N LYS A 259 32.58 -2.72 5.55
CA LYS A 259 32.97 -3.19 6.87
C LYS A 259 33.42 -2.05 7.78
N GLY A 260 32.91 -2.03 9.02
CA GLY A 260 33.26 -1.02 10.04
C GLY A 260 32.56 0.32 9.85
N SER A 261 31.56 0.39 8.97
CA SER A 261 30.73 1.58 8.76
C SER A 261 29.60 1.69 9.79
N GLN A 262 28.90 2.82 9.77
CA GLN A 262 27.74 3.09 10.60
C GLN A 262 26.45 2.86 9.80
N VAL A 263 25.46 2.24 10.46
CA VAL A 263 24.08 2.09 9.95
C VAL A 263 23.11 2.38 11.09
N ASP A 264 22.27 3.38 10.90
CA ASP A 264 21.29 3.82 11.88
C ASP A 264 19.88 3.51 11.40
N VAL A 265 19.03 3.02 12.30
CA VAL A 265 17.62 2.71 12.04
C VAL A 265 16.75 3.44 13.02
N PHE A 266 15.80 4.24 12.50
CA PHE A 266 14.89 5.06 13.30
C PHE A 266 13.46 4.69 13.04
N PHE A 267 12.67 4.48 14.11
CA PHE A 267 11.23 4.31 14.04
C PHE A 267 10.58 5.52 14.69
N ARG A 268 9.96 6.38 13.92
CA ARG A 268 9.37 7.65 14.36
C ARG A 268 7.93 7.81 13.87
N PRO A 269 6.93 7.74 14.76
CA PRO A 269 5.57 8.13 14.43
C PRO A 269 5.48 9.66 14.27
N VAL A 270 5.07 10.12 13.09
CA VAL A 270 4.95 11.56 12.76
C VAL A 270 3.69 11.76 11.90
N ASN A 271 2.81 12.68 12.31
CA ASN A 271 1.64 13.10 11.51
C ASN A 271 0.77 11.94 10.98
N ASN A 272 0.43 11.00 11.83
CA ASN A 272 -0.36 9.80 11.48
C ASN A 272 0.33 8.82 10.51
N GLU A 273 1.65 8.93 10.34
CA GLU A 273 2.49 7.97 9.62
C GLU A 273 3.61 7.45 10.53
N LEU A 274 3.96 6.19 10.39
CA LEU A 274 5.22 5.65 10.89
C LEU A 274 6.28 5.87 9.83
N LYS A 275 7.35 6.59 10.18
CA LYS A 275 8.56 6.71 9.37
C LYS A 275 9.63 5.77 9.90
N ILE A 276 10.01 4.78 9.08
CA ILE A 276 11.12 3.87 9.37
C ILE A 276 12.27 4.26 8.46
N SER A 277 13.28 4.91 9.02
CA SER A 277 14.43 5.41 8.27
C SER A 277 15.64 4.52 8.49
N VAL A 278 16.31 4.13 7.41
CA VAL A 278 17.58 3.41 7.41
C VAL A 278 18.63 4.31 6.77
N GLN A 279 19.59 4.75 7.55
CA GLN A 279 20.67 5.65 7.13
C GLN A 279 22.00 4.92 7.16
N ASP A 280 22.80 5.06 6.12
CA ASP A 280 24.17 4.55 6.03
C ASP A 280 25.19 5.66 5.87
N SER A 281 26.43 5.38 6.28
CA SER A 281 27.60 6.25 6.10
C SER A 281 28.41 5.92 4.86
N GLY A 282 27.75 5.40 3.81
CA GLY A 282 28.39 4.98 2.56
C GLY A 282 28.71 6.15 1.61
N PRO A 283 29.09 5.83 0.36
CA PRO A 283 29.46 6.83 -0.65
C PRO A 283 28.29 7.65 -1.19
N GLY A 284 27.07 7.39 -0.74
CA GLY A 284 25.88 8.02 -1.26
C GLY A 284 25.51 7.57 -2.68
N ILE A 285 24.49 8.20 -3.26
CA ILE A 285 23.91 7.81 -4.54
C ILE A 285 23.85 9.03 -5.47
N PRO A 286 24.56 9.01 -6.63
CA PRO A 286 24.49 10.06 -7.63
C PRO A 286 23.05 10.35 -8.08
N LYS A 287 22.70 11.61 -8.25
CA LYS A 287 21.33 12.04 -8.63
C LYS A 287 20.79 11.33 -9.88
N GLU A 288 21.67 11.05 -10.84
CA GLU A 288 21.34 10.34 -12.09
C GLU A 288 20.91 8.89 -11.89
N LEU A 289 21.35 8.28 -10.78
CA LEU A 289 21.05 6.88 -10.43
C LEU A 289 19.86 6.75 -9.48
N GLN A 290 19.49 7.80 -8.74
CA GLN A 290 18.44 7.73 -7.71
C GLN A 290 17.09 7.22 -8.22
N GLN A 291 16.70 7.59 -9.44
CA GLN A 291 15.50 7.05 -10.08
C GLN A 291 15.71 5.61 -10.57
N LYS A 292 16.86 5.32 -11.15
CA LYS A 292 17.16 4.01 -11.75
C LYS A 292 17.27 2.89 -10.72
N ILE A 293 17.81 3.18 -9.53
CA ILE A 293 17.92 2.16 -8.46
C ILE A 293 16.56 1.70 -7.93
N MET A 294 15.50 2.47 -8.19
CA MET A 294 14.14 2.11 -7.86
C MET A 294 13.49 1.20 -8.91
N GLU A 295 14.10 1.08 -10.10
CA GLU A 295 13.60 0.19 -11.14
C GLU A 295 13.92 -1.27 -10.78
N PRO A 296 12.94 -2.19 -10.94
CA PRO A 296 13.21 -3.61 -10.71
C PRO A 296 14.37 -4.10 -11.58
N PHE A 297 15.25 -4.95 -10.99
CA PHE A 297 16.42 -5.56 -11.63
C PHE A 297 17.57 -4.60 -11.94
N PHE A 298 17.45 -3.34 -11.67
CA PHE A 298 18.58 -2.42 -11.77
C PHE A 298 19.57 -2.68 -10.62
N THR A 299 20.81 -2.94 -10.93
CA THR A 299 21.87 -3.13 -9.96
C THR A 299 23.20 -2.62 -10.51
N THR A 300 23.97 -1.98 -9.65
CA THR A 300 25.36 -1.59 -9.91
C THR A 300 26.36 -2.67 -9.48
N ARG A 301 25.86 -3.79 -8.91
CA ARG A 301 26.67 -4.87 -8.36
C ARG A 301 26.63 -6.12 -9.24
N SER A 302 27.75 -6.78 -9.38
CA SER A 302 27.87 -8.02 -10.17
C SER A 302 27.07 -9.21 -9.61
N GLN A 303 26.76 -9.21 -8.31
CA GLN A 303 25.98 -10.26 -7.62
C GLN A 303 24.64 -9.78 -7.08
N GLY A 304 24.25 -8.55 -7.37
CA GLY A 304 22.96 -8.00 -6.94
C GLY A 304 21.81 -8.46 -7.85
N THR A 305 20.66 -8.77 -7.26
CA THR A 305 19.44 -9.11 -8.03
C THR A 305 18.75 -7.88 -8.60
N GLY A 306 18.98 -6.71 -8.00
CA GLY A 306 18.23 -5.49 -8.30
C GLY A 306 16.75 -5.55 -7.91
N LEU A 307 16.34 -6.57 -7.14
CA LEU A 307 14.95 -6.72 -6.68
C LEU A 307 14.72 -6.13 -5.29
N GLY A 308 15.75 -6.00 -4.45
CA GLY A 308 15.57 -5.63 -3.05
C GLY A 308 14.78 -4.34 -2.85
N LEU A 309 15.15 -3.23 -3.52
CA LEU A 309 14.43 -1.96 -3.43
C LEU A 309 13.05 -2.01 -4.07
N ALA A 310 12.90 -2.74 -5.18
CA ALA A 310 11.59 -2.93 -5.81
C ALA A 310 10.61 -3.69 -4.90
N VAL A 311 11.11 -4.70 -4.16
CA VAL A 311 10.34 -5.42 -3.14
C VAL A 311 9.96 -4.47 -2.00
N VAL A 312 10.87 -3.63 -1.51
CA VAL A 312 10.56 -2.64 -0.47
C VAL A 312 9.46 -1.69 -0.92
N GLN A 313 9.58 -1.13 -2.14
CA GLN A 313 8.52 -0.24 -2.68
C GLN A 313 7.17 -0.95 -2.78
N MET A 314 7.18 -2.20 -3.22
CA MET A 314 5.96 -2.99 -3.37
C MET A 314 5.30 -3.27 -2.01
N VAL A 315 6.10 -3.64 -1.01
CA VAL A 315 5.61 -3.86 0.36
C VAL A 315 5.07 -2.56 0.95
N CYS A 316 5.75 -1.42 0.79
CA CYS A 316 5.24 -0.12 1.22
C CYS A 316 3.87 0.18 0.56
N ARG A 317 3.75 0.00 -0.76
CA ARG A 317 2.49 0.24 -1.49
C ARG A 317 1.37 -0.70 -1.07
N ALA A 318 1.68 -1.98 -0.79
CA ALA A 318 0.70 -2.95 -0.29
C ALA A 318 0.17 -2.58 1.11
N HIS A 319 0.90 -1.74 1.85
CA HIS A 319 0.53 -1.18 3.15
C HIS A 319 0.13 0.31 3.05
N GLU A 320 -0.35 0.76 1.87
CA GLU A 320 -0.75 2.15 1.59
C GLU A 320 0.32 3.21 1.89
N GLY A 321 1.57 2.75 1.97
CA GLY A 321 2.73 3.57 2.24
C GLY A 321 3.56 3.89 0.99
N ARG A 322 4.71 4.52 1.23
CA ARG A 322 5.68 4.87 0.19
C ARG A 322 7.11 4.73 0.71
N LEU A 323 8.05 4.62 -0.24
CA LEU A 323 9.50 4.65 0.03
C LEU A 323 10.06 5.97 -0.45
N GLU A 324 10.76 6.68 0.43
CA GLU A 324 11.46 7.94 0.16
C GLU A 324 12.97 7.70 0.20
N LEU A 325 13.73 8.48 -0.58
CA LEU A 325 15.19 8.46 -0.61
C LEU A 325 15.72 9.88 -0.45
N ILE A 326 16.66 10.04 0.46
CA ILE A 326 17.50 11.24 0.60
C ILE A 326 18.95 10.76 0.53
N SER A 327 19.72 11.26 -0.41
CA SER A 327 21.14 10.92 -0.55
C SER A 327 21.88 11.99 -1.30
N GLU A 328 23.09 12.27 -0.85
CA GLU A 328 24.08 13.10 -1.55
C GLU A 328 25.37 12.30 -1.73
N GLU A 329 26.14 12.61 -2.78
CA GLU A 329 27.42 11.93 -3.01
C GLU A 329 28.39 12.19 -1.86
N ASN A 330 28.97 11.11 -1.32
CA ASN A 330 29.89 11.08 -0.17
C ASN A 330 29.26 11.44 1.20
N ASP A 331 27.93 11.48 1.29
CA ASP A 331 27.19 11.76 2.55
C ASP A 331 26.22 10.63 2.92
N GLY A 332 26.42 9.44 2.34
CA GLY A 332 25.60 8.28 2.58
C GLY A 332 24.22 8.34 1.93
N ALA A 333 23.36 7.41 2.32
CA ALA A 333 21.97 7.37 1.86
C ALA A 333 21.02 7.10 3.04
N CYS A 334 19.85 7.72 2.99
CA CYS A 334 18.75 7.50 3.91
C CYS A 334 17.51 7.06 3.13
N PHE A 335 17.10 5.81 3.34
CA PHE A 335 15.84 5.27 2.82
C PHE A 335 14.78 5.30 3.93
N THR A 336 13.62 5.86 3.65
CA THR A 336 12.53 5.97 4.62
C THR A 336 11.28 5.28 4.09
N MET A 337 10.82 4.24 4.80
CA MET A 337 9.50 3.66 4.61
C MET A 337 8.49 4.50 5.38
N CYS A 338 7.52 5.10 4.69
CA CYS A 338 6.41 5.84 5.28
C CYS A 338 5.16 4.97 5.24
N LEU A 339 4.62 4.59 6.39
CA LEU A 339 3.47 3.69 6.53
C LEU A 339 2.36 4.40 7.32
N PRO A 340 1.08 4.30 6.93
CA PRO A 340 -0.02 4.86 7.72
C PRO A 340 -0.12 4.16 9.07
N LEU A 341 -0.41 4.92 10.13
CA LEU A 341 -0.74 4.36 11.44
C LEU A 341 -2.19 3.87 11.45
N ALA A 342 -2.45 2.81 12.21
CA ALA A 342 -3.83 2.37 12.45
C ALA A 342 -4.58 3.47 13.20
N LYS A 343 -5.78 3.85 12.72
CA LYS A 343 -6.63 4.80 13.43
C LYS A 343 -7.05 4.17 14.75
N THR A 344 -6.68 4.79 15.85
CA THR A 344 -7.20 4.42 17.17
C THR A 344 -8.66 4.86 17.29
N PRO A 345 -9.54 4.06 17.92
CA PRO A 345 -10.95 4.43 18.13
C PRO A 345 -11.17 5.76 18.86
N SER A 346 -10.14 6.28 19.55
CA SER A 346 -10.18 7.57 20.27
C SER A 346 -10.14 8.83 19.40
N ASP A 347 -9.80 8.73 18.13
CA ASP A 347 -9.72 9.91 17.24
C ASP A 347 -11.08 10.29 16.63
N GLN A 348 -12.15 9.56 16.91
CA GLN A 348 -13.49 9.85 16.43
C GLN A 348 -14.33 10.74 17.39
N GLU A 349 -13.86 10.98 18.63
CA GLU A 349 -14.65 11.74 19.63
C GLU A 349 -14.24 13.21 19.79
N VAL A 350 -13.18 13.70 19.15
CA VAL A 350 -12.68 15.07 19.41
C VAL A 350 -13.22 16.13 18.44
N THR A 351 -14.03 15.78 17.44
CA THR A 351 -14.58 16.79 16.50
C THR A 351 -15.99 17.28 16.82
N ASP A 352 -16.61 16.86 17.94
CA ASP A 352 -18.01 17.22 18.25
C ASP A 352 -18.20 18.10 19.51
N GLU A 353 -17.14 18.60 20.14
CA GLU A 353 -17.24 19.57 21.24
C GLU A 353 -16.55 20.88 20.92
N GLY A 354 -17.20 21.74 20.16
CA GLY A 354 -16.67 23.09 19.93
C GLY A 354 -17.51 24.01 19.08
N HIS A 355 -18.78 24.08 19.31
CA HIS A 355 -19.56 25.31 19.02
C HIS A 355 -20.83 25.34 19.89
N ASN A 356 -20.68 26.00 21.00
CA ASN A 356 -21.79 26.61 21.74
C ASN A 356 -21.71 28.11 21.57
#